data_217976cf056d3853027610ad58fd86a9
#
_entry.id   217976cf056d3853027610ad58fd86a9
#
_cell.length_a   1.000
_cell.length_b   1.000
_cell.length_c   1.000
_cell.angle_alpha   90.00
_cell.angle_beta   90.00
_cell.angle_gamma   90.00
#
_symmetry.space_group_name_H-M   'P 1'
#
loop_
_entity.id
_entity.type
_entity.pdbx_description
1 polymer ?
#
loop_
_entity_poly.entity_id
_entity_poly.type
_entity_poly.pdbx_seq_one_letter_code
_entity_poly.pdbx_strand_id
1 'polypeptide(L)'
;MSSYKDLQAKIFERDNYTCRYCGKSSREHRALVMAHIRIASMCGDDRESNLITLCRHCFNHISNNEIRAKFETKENADYFWGLYHEKVKGYCYYTNYIKKVFTENGVVMTRPQIDKYVSIFIKNDSDFNTFKAELKNIGCENMRSKMHKEMMRHKYRAEN
;
A
#
# COMPACT_ATOMS: atom_id res chain seq x y z
N MET A 1 -22.59 2.14 -5.95
CA MET A 1 -21.28 2.49 -5.35
C MET A 1 -21.34 3.92 -4.88
N SER A 2 -21.13 4.19 -3.59
CA SER A 2 -21.03 5.55 -3.06
C SER A 2 -19.81 6.23 -3.69
N SER A 3 -19.97 7.44 -4.23
CA SER A 3 -18.84 8.17 -4.81
C SER A 3 -17.90 8.65 -3.70
N TYR A 4 -16.63 8.95 -4.05
CA TYR A 4 -15.70 9.58 -3.11
C TYR A 4 -16.27 10.86 -2.48
N LYS A 5 -17.05 11.61 -3.24
CA LYS A 5 -17.73 12.83 -2.74
C LYS A 5 -18.81 12.52 -1.70
N ASP A 6 -19.56 11.42 -1.88
CA ASP A 6 -20.59 11.03 -0.93
C ASP A 6 -19.96 10.58 0.39
N LEU A 7 -18.85 9.82 0.32
CA LEU A 7 -18.10 9.43 1.49
C LEU A 7 -17.50 10.64 2.21
N GLN A 8 -16.93 11.59 1.49
CA GLN A 8 -16.41 12.83 2.05
C GLN A 8 -17.48 13.64 2.76
N ALA A 9 -18.65 13.82 2.13
CA ALA A 9 -19.78 14.51 2.74
C ALA A 9 -20.21 13.83 4.04
N LYS A 10 -20.34 12.50 4.04
CA LYS A 10 -20.71 11.71 5.21
C LYS A 10 -19.71 11.87 6.37
N ILE A 11 -18.40 11.88 6.07
CA ILE A 11 -17.38 12.09 7.11
C ILE A 11 -17.41 13.51 7.66
N PHE A 12 -17.59 14.51 6.80
CA PHE A 12 -17.71 15.91 7.25
C PHE A 12 -18.96 16.13 8.11
N GLU A 13 -20.10 15.56 7.73
CA GLU A 13 -21.33 15.59 8.54
C GLU A 13 -21.15 14.90 9.88
N ARG A 14 -20.60 13.69 9.92
CA ARG A 14 -20.29 12.96 11.15
C ARG A 14 -19.44 13.79 12.12
N ASP A 15 -18.48 14.51 11.60
CA ASP A 15 -17.53 15.31 12.37
C ASP A 15 -17.99 16.78 12.54
N ASN A 16 -19.26 17.10 12.24
CA ASN A 16 -19.87 18.43 12.33
C ASN A 16 -19.06 19.52 11.62
N TYR A 17 -18.50 19.19 10.46
CA TYR A 17 -17.63 20.12 9.69
C TYR A 17 -16.52 20.74 10.55
N THR A 18 -15.96 19.96 11.48
CA THR A 18 -14.97 20.39 12.45
C THR A 18 -13.72 19.56 12.33
N CYS A 19 -12.55 20.21 12.34
CA CYS A 19 -11.26 19.55 12.40
C CYS A 19 -11.14 18.76 13.70
N ARG A 20 -11.04 17.45 13.60
CA ARG A 20 -10.94 16.56 14.77
C ARG A 20 -9.65 16.76 15.57
N TYR A 21 -8.63 17.35 14.97
CA TYR A 21 -7.35 17.59 15.63
C TYR A 21 -7.33 18.89 16.44
N CYS A 22 -7.66 20.04 15.84
CA CYS A 22 -7.57 21.35 16.48
C CYS A 22 -8.93 21.99 16.83
N GLY A 23 -10.04 21.37 16.48
CA GLY A 23 -11.38 21.86 16.80
C GLY A 23 -11.89 23.02 15.93
N LYS A 24 -11.11 23.47 14.93
CA LYS A 24 -11.54 24.54 14.01
C LYS A 24 -12.69 24.05 13.12
N SER A 25 -13.82 24.72 13.17
CA SER A 25 -14.96 24.43 12.30
C SER A 25 -14.93 25.29 11.04
N SER A 26 -15.39 24.74 9.90
CA SER A 26 -15.58 25.48 8.67
C SER A 26 -16.61 24.76 7.81
N ARG A 27 -17.58 25.53 7.27
CA ARG A 27 -18.52 25.04 6.25
C ARG A 27 -17.99 25.25 4.83
N GLU A 28 -16.86 25.89 4.67
CA GLU A 28 -16.21 26.02 3.39
C GLU A 28 -15.51 24.71 3.01
N HIS A 29 -16.01 24.02 1.99
CA HIS A 29 -15.47 22.72 1.52
C HIS A 29 -13.97 22.73 1.21
N ARG A 30 -13.39 23.90 0.89
CA ARG A 30 -11.96 24.03 0.61
C ARG A 30 -11.08 24.11 1.84
N ALA A 31 -11.65 24.38 3.01
CA ALA A 31 -10.91 24.53 4.25
C ALA A 31 -10.72 23.17 4.99
N LEU A 32 -11.53 22.18 4.64
CA LEU A 32 -11.52 20.85 5.25
C LEU A 32 -11.02 19.79 4.27
N VAL A 33 -10.41 18.74 4.82
CA VAL A 33 -9.88 17.58 4.10
C VAL A 33 -10.34 16.33 4.82
N MET A 34 -10.78 15.32 4.05
CA MET A 34 -10.96 13.96 4.54
C MET A 34 -9.60 13.27 4.55
N ALA A 35 -9.13 12.86 5.71
CA ALA A 35 -7.82 12.25 5.91
C ALA A 35 -7.94 10.83 6.44
N HIS A 36 -7.00 9.97 6.03
CA HIS A 36 -6.86 8.64 6.60
C HIS A 36 -6.13 8.71 7.96
N ILE A 37 -6.64 7.98 8.94
CA ILE A 37 -5.95 7.74 10.21
C ILE A 37 -4.75 6.83 9.96
N ARG A 38 -4.94 5.73 9.25
CA ARG A 38 -3.89 4.85 8.75
C ARG A 38 -3.85 4.92 7.22
N ILE A 39 -2.70 5.31 6.69
CA ILE A 39 -2.50 5.52 5.25
C ILE A 39 -2.42 4.20 4.48
N ALA A 40 -2.63 4.25 3.16
CA ALA A 40 -2.66 3.08 2.28
C ALA A 40 -1.36 2.25 2.30
N SER A 41 -0.18 2.89 2.45
CA SER A 41 1.10 2.19 2.57
C SER A 41 1.20 1.31 3.84
N MET A 42 0.34 1.54 4.83
CA MET A 42 0.19 0.73 6.04
C MET A 42 -1.12 -0.08 6.04
N CYS A 43 -1.61 -0.43 4.86
CA CYS A 43 -2.86 -1.17 4.64
C CYS A 43 -4.14 -0.46 5.08
N GLY A 44 -4.11 0.85 5.32
CA GLY A 44 -5.32 1.63 5.58
C GLY A 44 -6.24 1.66 4.36
N ASP A 45 -7.54 1.61 4.60
CA ASP A 45 -8.59 1.62 3.58
C ASP A 45 -9.59 2.77 3.82
N ASP A 46 -10.59 2.89 2.94
CA ASP A 46 -11.59 3.96 2.95
C ASP A 46 -12.78 3.69 3.88
N ARG A 47 -12.66 2.74 4.84
CA ARG A 47 -13.72 2.56 5.84
C ARG A 47 -13.89 3.81 6.70
N GLU A 48 -15.11 4.12 7.07
CA GLU A 48 -15.45 5.33 7.82
C GLU A 48 -14.68 5.45 9.16
N SER A 49 -14.41 4.33 9.83
CA SER A 49 -13.64 4.30 11.07
C SER A 49 -12.14 4.63 10.89
N ASN A 50 -11.63 4.60 9.66
CA ASN A 50 -10.28 4.98 9.29
C ASN A 50 -10.17 6.40 8.71
N LEU A 51 -11.27 7.14 8.65
CA LEU A 51 -11.35 8.45 8.06
C LEU A 51 -11.74 9.50 9.09
N ILE A 52 -11.14 10.70 8.99
CA ILE A 52 -11.43 11.85 9.85
C ILE A 52 -11.42 13.15 9.06
N THR A 53 -12.13 14.15 9.59
CA THR A 53 -12.08 15.52 9.09
C THR A 53 -10.90 16.27 9.71
N LEU A 54 -10.04 16.84 8.89
CA LEU A 54 -8.98 17.75 9.30
C LEU A 54 -9.13 19.10 8.58
N CYS A 55 -8.71 20.19 9.19
CA CYS A 55 -8.47 21.42 8.44
C CYS A 55 -7.19 21.27 7.61
N ARG A 56 -7.09 22.05 6.53
CA ARG A 56 -5.93 22.00 5.63
C ARG A 56 -4.61 22.28 6.35
N HIS A 57 -4.61 23.15 7.35
CA HIS A 57 -3.43 23.40 8.17
C HIS A 57 -2.97 22.13 8.92
N CYS A 58 -3.86 21.50 9.68
CA CYS A 58 -3.52 20.26 10.39
C CYS A 58 -3.10 19.13 9.43
N PHE A 59 -3.81 18.97 8.30
CA PHE A 59 -3.47 17.96 7.28
C PHE A 59 -2.05 18.14 6.75
N ASN A 60 -1.58 19.39 6.56
CA ASN A 60 -0.25 19.67 6.00
C ASN A 60 0.89 19.65 7.05
N HIS A 61 0.59 19.83 8.34
CA HIS A 61 1.62 20.03 9.36
C HIS A 61 1.69 18.93 10.42
N ILE A 62 0.65 18.08 10.52
CA ILE A 62 0.64 16.96 11.48
C ILE A 62 1.08 15.69 10.78
N SER A 63 2.00 14.97 11.39
CA SER A 63 2.49 13.70 10.83
C SER A 63 1.42 12.60 10.88
N ASN A 64 1.49 11.65 9.93
CA ASN A 64 0.61 10.48 9.93
C ASN A 64 0.72 9.66 11.22
N ASN A 65 1.90 9.62 11.83
CA ASN A 65 2.10 8.90 13.10
C ASN A 65 1.36 9.57 14.25
N GLU A 66 1.33 10.91 14.32
CA GLU A 66 0.60 11.65 15.34
C GLU A 66 -0.91 11.50 15.15
N ILE A 67 -1.40 11.58 13.90
CA ILE A 67 -2.82 11.36 13.57
C ILE A 67 -3.22 9.96 14.02
N ARG A 68 -2.45 8.94 13.65
CA ARG A 68 -2.69 7.56 14.03
C ARG A 68 -2.67 7.36 15.56
N ALA A 69 -1.66 7.86 16.24
CA ALA A 69 -1.54 7.73 17.70
C ALA A 69 -2.72 8.36 18.44
N LYS A 70 -3.30 9.43 17.90
CA LYS A 70 -4.41 10.14 18.55
C LYS A 70 -5.79 9.55 18.22
N PHE A 71 -6.00 9.00 17.02
CA PHE A 71 -7.33 8.67 16.51
C PHE A 71 -7.56 7.20 16.18
N GLU A 72 -6.51 6.39 16.05
CA GLU A 72 -6.69 4.98 15.71
C GLU A 72 -7.30 4.23 16.89
N THR A 73 -8.41 3.55 16.63
CA THR A 73 -9.01 2.66 17.63
C THR A 73 -8.23 1.35 17.71
N LYS A 74 -8.27 0.70 18.87
CA LYS A 74 -7.61 -0.60 19.05
C LYS A 74 -8.09 -1.64 18.02
N GLU A 75 -9.40 -1.67 17.74
CA GLU A 75 -10.00 -2.57 16.75
C GLU A 75 -9.38 -2.35 15.34
N ASN A 76 -9.29 -1.10 14.89
CA ASN A 76 -8.66 -0.76 13.61
C ASN A 76 -7.16 -1.06 13.63
N ALA A 77 -6.47 -0.78 14.74
CA ALA A 77 -5.05 -1.08 14.87
C ALA A 77 -4.79 -2.58 14.71
N ASP A 78 -5.54 -3.43 15.39
CA ASP A 78 -5.39 -4.89 15.34
C ASP A 78 -5.69 -5.44 13.93
N TYR A 79 -6.77 -4.95 13.31
CA TYR A 79 -7.17 -5.35 11.95
C TYR A 79 -6.11 -4.98 10.91
N PHE A 80 -5.72 -3.71 10.84
CA PHE A 80 -4.75 -3.25 9.86
C PHE A 80 -3.34 -3.77 10.10
N TRP A 81 -2.99 -4.02 11.36
CA TRP A 81 -1.70 -4.63 11.72
C TRP A 81 -1.62 -6.07 11.24
N GLY A 82 -2.71 -6.83 11.36
CA GLY A 82 -2.82 -8.18 10.80
C GLY A 82 -2.59 -8.18 9.29
N LEU A 83 -3.30 -7.33 8.55
CA LEU A 83 -3.14 -7.19 7.09
C LEU A 83 -1.72 -6.77 6.69
N TYR A 84 -1.13 -5.85 7.42
CA TYR A 84 0.24 -5.39 7.17
C TYR A 84 1.25 -6.53 7.37
N HIS A 85 1.12 -7.29 8.44
CA HIS A 85 2.00 -8.44 8.72
C HIS A 85 1.88 -9.52 7.67
N GLU A 86 0.68 -9.87 7.23
CA GLU A 86 0.46 -10.83 6.15
C GLU A 86 1.14 -10.38 4.85
N LYS A 87 0.93 -9.11 4.48
CA LYS A 87 1.54 -8.53 3.28
C LYS A 87 3.06 -8.53 3.34
N VAL A 88 3.66 -8.11 4.47
CA VAL A 88 5.12 -8.08 4.65
C VAL A 88 5.69 -9.49 4.70
N LYS A 89 5.02 -10.42 5.37
CA LYS A 89 5.44 -11.83 5.45
C LYS A 89 5.43 -12.48 4.06
N GLY A 90 4.37 -12.30 3.28
CA GLY A 90 4.28 -12.79 1.90
C GLY A 90 5.38 -12.20 1.03
N TYR A 91 5.58 -10.90 1.07
CA TYR A 91 6.63 -10.21 0.34
C TYR A 91 8.03 -10.75 0.67
N CYS A 92 8.36 -10.88 1.95
CA CYS A 92 9.63 -11.43 2.38
C CYS A 92 9.81 -12.89 1.95
N TYR A 93 8.75 -13.69 2.01
CA TYR A 93 8.78 -15.08 1.56
C TYR A 93 9.11 -15.19 0.08
N TYR A 94 8.40 -14.44 -0.78
CA TYR A 94 8.64 -14.46 -2.23
C TYR A 94 10.04 -14.00 -2.60
N THR A 95 10.49 -12.90 -2.00
CA THR A 95 11.82 -12.34 -2.22
C THR A 95 12.92 -13.34 -1.82
N ASN A 96 12.80 -13.96 -0.67
CA ASN A 96 13.80 -14.91 -0.17
C ASN A 96 13.82 -16.19 -1.01
N TYR A 97 12.66 -16.68 -1.43
CA TYR A 97 12.57 -17.83 -2.34
C TYR A 97 13.28 -17.56 -3.67
N ILE A 98 12.97 -16.44 -4.32
CA ILE A 98 13.59 -16.05 -5.59
C ILE A 98 15.10 -15.96 -5.41
N LYS A 99 15.56 -15.22 -4.40
CA LYS A 99 16.98 -15.08 -4.11
C LYS A 99 17.66 -16.44 -3.95
N LYS A 100 17.09 -17.32 -3.13
CA LYS A 100 17.64 -18.66 -2.86
C LYS A 100 17.77 -19.48 -4.14
N VAL A 101 16.67 -19.64 -4.88
CA VAL A 101 16.63 -20.48 -6.08
C VAL A 101 17.58 -19.99 -7.16
N PHE A 102 17.63 -18.69 -7.40
CA PHE A 102 18.54 -18.12 -8.41
C PHE A 102 20.01 -18.30 -8.00
N THR A 103 20.34 -18.04 -6.73
CA THR A 103 21.71 -18.24 -6.23
C THR A 103 22.15 -19.70 -6.32
N GLU A 104 21.31 -20.64 -5.96
CA GLU A 104 21.59 -22.10 -6.04
C GLU A 104 21.80 -22.58 -7.48
N ASN A 105 21.23 -21.88 -8.46
CA ASN A 105 21.42 -22.16 -9.90
C ASN A 105 22.50 -21.28 -10.56
N GLY A 106 23.33 -20.60 -9.78
CA GLY A 106 24.44 -19.77 -10.30
C GLY A 106 24.01 -18.49 -11.01
N VAL A 107 22.76 -18.08 -10.86
CA VAL A 107 22.23 -16.86 -11.49
C VAL A 107 22.20 -15.72 -10.47
N VAL A 108 22.96 -14.67 -10.76
CA VAL A 108 23.02 -13.50 -9.86
C VAL A 108 21.90 -12.52 -10.17
N MET A 109 21.11 -12.22 -9.13
CA MET A 109 20.14 -11.12 -9.13
C MET A 109 20.39 -10.20 -7.95
N THR A 110 20.36 -8.90 -8.19
CA THR A 110 20.48 -7.92 -7.10
C THR A 110 19.17 -7.84 -6.30
N ARG A 111 19.30 -7.50 -5.03
CA ARG A 111 18.11 -7.32 -4.16
C ARG A 111 17.11 -6.31 -4.74
N PRO A 112 17.51 -5.13 -5.23
CA PRO A 112 16.58 -4.19 -5.86
C PRO A 112 15.82 -4.75 -7.07
N GLN A 113 16.45 -5.61 -7.87
CA GLN A 113 15.79 -6.27 -9.01
C GLN A 113 14.69 -7.23 -8.52
N ILE A 114 14.99 -8.06 -7.53
CA ILE A 114 14.03 -9.00 -6.95
C ILE A 114 12.86 -8.22 -6.29
N ASP A 115 13.16 -7.22 -5.49
CA ASP A 115 12.16 -6.41 -4.79
C ASP A 115 11.21 -5.71 -5.77
N LYS A 116 11.75 -5.18 -6.85
CA LYS A 116 10.96 -4.54 -7.90
C LYS A 116 10.05 -5.55 -8.63
N TYR A 117 10.56 -6.72 -8.95
CA TYR A 117 9.76 -7.77 -9.58
C TYR A 117 8.62 -8.21 -8.66
N VAL A 118 8.91 -8.53 -7.40
CA VAL A 118 7.90 -8.94 -6.43
C VAL A 118 6.83 -7.84 -6.26
N SER A 119 7.22 -6.59 -6.15
CA SER A 119 6.27 -5.48 -5.96
C SER A 119 5.33 -5.25 -7.16
N ILE A 120 5.80 -5.52 -8.37
CA ILE A 120 5.04 -5.28 -9.61
C ILE A 120 4.20 -6.51 -10.00
N PHE A 121 4.79 -7.69 -9.97
CA PHE A 121 4.23 -8.89 -10.60
C PHE A 121 3.67 -9.94 -9.64
N ILE A 122 4.12 -9.99 -8.39
CA ILE A 122 3.66 -10.97 -7.41
C ILE A 122 2.81 -10.28 -6.34
N LYS A 123 1.49 -10.35 -6.53
CA LYS A 123 0.53 -9.72 -5.60
C LYS A 123 -0.05 -10.69 -4.57
N ASN A 124 -0.09 -11.96 -4.92
CA ASN A 124 -0.70 -13.03 -4.11
C ASN A 124 -0.07 -14.38 -4.41
N ASP A 125 -0.49 -15.41 -3.65
CA ASP A 125 0.03 -16.77 -3.80
C ASP A 125 -0.25 -17.40 -5.17
N SER A 126 -1.34 -17.04 -5.84
CA SER A 126 -1.65 -17.49 -7.20
C SER A 126 -0.59 -17.01 -8.18
N ASP A 127 -0.25 -15.74 -8.15
CA ASP A 127 0.78 -15.15 -9.01
C ASP A 127 2.15 -15.80 -8.73
N PHE A 128 2.43 -16.05 -7.46
CA PHE A 128 3.67 -16.70 -7.06
C PHE A 128 3.75 -18.17 -7.50
N ASN A 129 2.66 -18.90 -7.44
CA ASN A 129 2.60 -20.28 -7.95
C ASN A 129 2.79 -20.33 -9.47
N THR A 130 2.19 -19.38 -10.18
CA THR A 130 2.39 -19.20 -11.63
C THR A 130 3.86 -18.92 -11.95
N PHE A 131 4.48 -18.01 -11.21
CA PHE A 131 5.91 -17.71 -11.33
C PHE A 131 6.78 -18.97 -11.09
N LYS A 132 6.52 -19.74 -10.04
CA LYS A 132 7.27 -20.98 -9.74
C LYS A 132 7.13 -22.03 -10.85
N ALA A 133 5.94 -22.21 -11.38
CA ALA A 133 5.68 -23.15 -12.46
C ALA A 133 6.44 -22.73 -13.73
N GLU A 134 6.39 -21.47 -14.09
CA GLU A 134 7.13 -20.95 -15.24
C GLU A 134 8.65 -21.03 -15.04
N LEU A 135 9.15 -20.67 -13.85
CA LEU A 135 10.57 -20.78 -13.50
C LEU A 135 11.08 -22.22 -13.69
N LYS A 136 10.28 -23.22 -13.29
CA LYS A 136 10.60 -24.64 -13.49
C LYS A 136 10.68 -25.01 -14.97
N ASN A 137 9.84 -24.41 -15.81
CA ASN A 137 9.80 -24.72 -17.25
C ASN A 137 10.93 -24.08 -18.04
N ILE A 138 11.26 -22.82 -17.77
CA ILE A 138 12.22 -22.06 -18.59
C ILE A 138 13.60 -21.94 -17.97
N GLY A 139 13.75 -22.24 -16.68
CA GLY A 139 15.00 -22.10 -15.93
C GLY A 139 15.36 -20.69 -15.49
N CYS A 140 16.32 -20.57 -14.56
CA CYS A 140 16.64 -19.30 -13.90
C CYS A 140 17.21 -18.23 -14.84
N GLU A 141 18.08 -18.60 -15.79
CA GLU A 141 18.66 -17.61 -16.75
C GLU A 141 17.59 -16.99 -17.64
N ASN A 142 16.73 -17.82 -18.22
CA ASN A 142 15.64 -17.32 -19.06
C ASN A 142 14.62 -16.50 -18.25
N MET A 143 14.33 -16.95 -17.01
CA MET A 143 13.45 -16.19 -16.12
C MET A 143 14.05 -14.84 -15.75
N ARG A 144 15.33 -14.75 -15.45
CA ARG A 144 16.03 -13.48 -15.21
C ARG A 144 15.87 -12.53 -16.40
N SER A 145 16.10 -13.02 -17.59
CA SER A 145 15.97 -12.25 -18.84
C SER A 145 14.53 -11.78 -19.07
N LYS A 146 13.55 -12.65 -18.81
CA LYS A 146 12.13 -12.32 -18.87
C LYS A 146 11.77 -11.22 -17.87
N MET A 147 12.16 -11.40 -16.59
CA MET A 147 11.92 -10.42 -15.54
C MET A 147 12.46 -9.04 -15.90
N HIS A 148 13.69 -8.98 -16.43
CA HIS A 148 14.28 -7.72 -16.86
C HIS A 148 13.47 -7.04 -17.97
N LYS A 149 13.08 -7.78 -19.01
CA LYS A 149 12.28 -7.26 -20.12
C LYS A 149 10.92 -6.73 -19.65
N GLU A 150 10.27 -7.44 -18.75
CA GLU A 150 8.97 -7.03 -18.22
C GLU A 150 9.07 -5.78 -17.32
N MET A 151 10.10 -5.69 -16.49
CA MET A 151 10.35 -4.49 -15.69
C MET A 151 10.61 -3.25 -16.58
N MET A 152 11.35 -3.42 -17.66
CA MET A 152 11.60 -2.32 -18.63
C MET A 152 10.30 -1.90 -19.30
N ARG A 153 9.47 -2.84 -19.76
CA ARG A 153 8.14 -2.53 -20.34
C ARG A 153 7.24 -1.78 -19.35
N HIS A 154 7.27 -2.16 -18.08
CA HIS A 154 6.49 -1.47 -17.05
C HIS A 154 6.98 -0.04 -16.84
N LYS A 155 8.29 0.18 -16.85
CA LYS A 155 8.89 1.53 -16.77
C LYS A 155 8.40 2.43 -17.91
N TYR A 156 8.49 1.96 -19.16
CA TYR A 156 8.05 2.75 -20.34
C TYR A 156 6.56 3.09 -20.33
N ARG A 157 5.70 2.22 -19.77
CA ARG A 157 4.26 2.49 -19.65
C ARG A 157 3.92 3.51 -18.56
N ALA A 158 4.77 3.66 -17.56
CA ALA A 158 4.58 4.63 -16.48
C ALA A 158 5.08 6.04 -16.86
N GLU A 159 5.93 6.16 -17.90
CA GLU A 159 6.51 7.42 -18.37
C GLU A 159 5.75 8.04 -19.57
N ASN A 160 4.75 7.33 -20.12
CA ASN A 160 3.87 7.79 -21.22
C ASN A 160 2.39 7.77 -20.79
#